data_78f6397b07846b5f3c46b564d642e2c7
#
_entry.id   78f6397b07846b5f3c46b564d642e2c7
#
_cell.length_a   1.000
_cell.length_b   1.000
_cell.length_c   1.000
_cell.angle_alpha   90.00
_cell.angle_beta   90.00
_cell.angle_gamma   90.00
#
_symmetry.space_group_name_H-M   'P 1'
#
loop_
_entity.id
_entity.type
_entity.pdbx_description
1 polymer ?
#
loop_
_entity_poly.entity_id
_entity_poly.type
_entity_poly.pdbx_seq_one_letter_code
_entity_poly.pdbx_strand_id
1 'polypeptide(L)'
;MSVKITFHGHAAFSLSDGTHTVLIDPFITGNPQAQAAGITAESLSCTHIALTHGHEDHVGDTLAIAKRCDATVLGPFELCNMLGEEGLEKLEPANPGGGVDMPFGRITMTNAFHSSSFGGKYMGMPAGLVIRMGHTTIYNTGDTGIFGDMALI
;
A
#
# COMPACT_ATOMS: atom_id res chain seq x y z
N MET A 1 -12.58 -11.49 -14.83
CA MET A 1 -12.47 -10.00 -14.93
C MET A 1 -11.00 -9.65 -15.04
N SER A 2 -10.63 -8.66 -15.84
CA SER A 2 -9.26 -8.17 -15.95
C SER A 2 -8.99 -7.15 -14.84
N VAL A 3 -7.79 -7.17 -14.27
CA VAL A 3 -7.34 -6.16 -13.31
C VAL A 3 -6.63 -5.05 -14.07
N LYS A 4 -7.07 -3.81 -13.86
CA LYS A 4 -6.40 -2.62 -14.37
C LYS A 4 -5.34 -2.17 -13.39
N ILE A 5 -4.10 -2.02 -13.87
CA ILE A 5 -2.98 -1.46 -13.10
C ILE A 5 -2.71 -0.06 -13.63
N THR A 6 -2.63 0.92 -12.73
CA THR A 6 -2.29 2.30 -13.09
C THR A 6 -1.12 2.75 -12.22
N PHE A 7 -0.08 3.29 -12.87
CA PHE A 7 1.07 3.87 -12.20
C PHE A 7 0.85 5.38 -12.00
N HIS A 8 1.09 5.86 -10.79
CA HIS A 8 0.89 7.26 -10.41
C HIS A 8 2.19 8.01 -10.16
N GLY A 9 3.32 7.34 -10.32
CA GLY A 9 4.66 7.88 -10.07
C GLY A 9 5.28 7.33 -8.79
N HIS A 10 6.62 7.33 -8.73
CA HIS A 10 7.42 6.76 -7.64
C HIS A 10 7.05 5.29 -7.39
N ALA A 11 6.50 4.96 -6.22
CA ALA A 11 6.01 3.62 -5.87
C ALA A 11 4.47 3.55 -5.81
N ALA A 12 3.77 4.63 -6.21
CA ALA A 12 2.32 4.71 -6.10
C ALA A 12 1.61 4.03 -7.29
N PHE A 13 0.76 3.05 -6.98
CA PHE A 13 -0.06 2.32 -7.95
C PHE A 13 -1.51 2.23 -7.52
N SER A 14 -2.41 2.05 -8.49
CA SER A 14 -3.75 1.53 -8.22
C SER A 14 -4.01 0.25 -9.00
N LEU A 15 -4.69 -0.69 -8.34
CA LEU A 15 -5.18 -1.94 -8.89
C LEU A 15 -6.69 -1.95 -8.82
N SER A 16 -7.39 -2.17 -9.92
CA SER A 16 -8.85 -2.17 -9.92
C SER A 16 -9.43 -3.34 -10.71
N ASP A 17 -10.41 -4.03 -10.14
CA ASP A 17 -11.23 -5.07 -10.79
C ASP A 17 -12.58 -4.51 -11.32
N GLY A 18 -12.79 -3.21 -11.20
CA GLY A 18 -14.02 -2.51 -11.55
C GLY A 18 -15.00 -2.34 -10.39
N THR A 19 -14.88 -3.11 -9.31
CA THR A 19 -15.68 -3.00 -8.08
C THR A 19 -14.84 -2.46 -6.93
N HIS A 20 -13.63 -3.00 -6.79
CA HIS A 20 -12.67 -2.60 -5.76
C HIS A 20 -11.48 -1.90 -6.40
N THR A 21 -10.94 -0.94 -5.71
CA THR A 21 -9.68 -0.27 -6.06
C THR A 21 -8.76 -0.28 -4.85
N VAL A 22 -7.59 -0.85 -5.03
CA VAL A 22 -6.51 -0.85 -4.04
C VAL A 22 -5.47 0.17 -4.46
N LEU A 23 -5.20 1.17 -3.64
CA LEU A 23 -4.02 2.04 -3.79
C LEU A 23 -2.85 1.41 -3.04
N ILE A 24 -1.68 1.40 -3.66
CA ILE A 24 -0.42 0.97 -3.04
C ILE A 24 0.44 2.20 -2.87
N ASP A 25 0.96 2.42 -1.66
CA ASP A 25 1.91 3.46 -1.30
C ASP A 25 1.56 4.84 -1.93
N PRO A 26 0.42 5.45 -1.56
CA PRO A 26 -0.13 6.61 -2.27
C PRO A 26 0.59 7.91 -1.92
N PHE A 27 1.87 8.00 -2.27
CA PHE A 27 2.64 9.24 -2.26
C PHE A 27 2.32 10.03 -3.53
N ILE A 28 1.43 11.02 -3.42
CA ILE A 28 0.94 11.84 -4.54
C ILE A 28 1.36 13.29 -4.35
N THR A 29 1.07 13.89 -3.18
CA THR A 29 1.53 15.24 -2.83
C THR A 29 3.05 15.25 -2.70
N GLY A 30 3.72 16.10 -3.46
CA GLY A 30 5.18 16.14 -3.51
C GLY A 30 5.82 15.15 -4.49
N ASN A 31 5.04 14.27 -5.14
CA ASN A 31 5.51 13.36 -6.18
C ASN A 31 5.61 14.10 -7.53
N PRO A 32 6.83 14.30 -8.09
CA PRO A 32 6.98 15.09 -9.33
C PRO A 32 6.27 14.46 -10.52
N GLN A 33 6.19 13.12 -10.59
CA GLN A 33 5.54 12.43 -11.71
C GLN A 33 4.01 12.54 -11.61
N ALA A 34 3.44 12.44 -10.41
CA ALA A 34 2.02 12.68 -10.20
C ALA A 34 1.64 14.14 -10.55
N GLN A 35 2.44 15.09 -10.10
CA GLN A 35 2.24 16.51 -10.41
C GLN A 35 2.31 16.79 -11.93
N ALA A 36 3.30 16.23 -12.63
CA ALA A 36 3.43 16.37 -14.08
C ALA A 36 2.26 15.76 -14.85
N ALA A 37 1.64 14.72 -14.30
CA ALA A 37 0.44 14.07 -14.85
C ALA A 37 -0.88 14.74 -14.41
N GLY A 38 -0.84 15.80 -13.59
CA GLY A 38 -2.03 16.48 -13.06
C GLY A 38 -2.83 15.63 -12.06
N ILE A 39 -2.19 14.62 -11.45
CA ILE A 39 -2.83 13.76 -10.46
C ILE A 39 -2.69 14.41 -9.08
N THR A 40 -3.80 14.48 -8.34
CA THR A 40 -3.84 14.96 -6.95
C THR A 40 -4.42 13.88 -6.04
N ALA A 41 -4.15 13.97 -4.75
CA ALA A 41 -4.72 13.05 -3.76
C ALA A 41 -6.26 13.06 -3.79
N GLU A 42 -6.87 14.22 -4.04
CA GLU A 42 -8.33 14.40 -4.13
C GLU A 42 -8.92 13.71 -5.38
N SER A 43 -8.14 13.60 -6.46
CA SER A 43 -8.58 12.97 -7.71
C SER A 43 -8.63 11.43 -7.63
N LEU A 44 -7.97 10.84 -6.64
CA LEU A 44 -7.92 9.39 -6.47
C LEU A 44 -9.06 8.89 -5.59
N SER A 45 -9.69 7.80 -5.99
CA SER A 45 -10.69 7.08 -5.19
C SER A 45 -10.28 5.63 -5.02
N CYS A 46 -10.52 5.08 -3.83
CA CYS A 46 -10.19 3.70 -3.52
C CYS A 46 -11.16 3.09 -2.50
N THR A 47 -11.18 1.78 -2.44
CA THR A 47 -11.85 1.00 -1.39
C THR A 47 -10.84 0.53 -0.34
N HIS A 48 -9.60 0.36 -0.73
CA HIS A 48 -8.51 -0.13 0.13
C HIS A 48 -7.22 0.61 -0.19
N ILE A 49 -6.34 0.69 0.82
CA ILE A 49 -4.95 1.14 0.67
C ILE A 49 -4.06 0.03 1.23
N ALA A 50 -2.97 -0.28 0.57
CA ALA A 50 -1.97 -1.24 1.03
C ALA A 50 -0.61 -0.55 1.11
N LEU A 51 -0.01 -0.56 2.30
CA LEU A 51 1.28 0.08 2.58
C LEU A 51 2.38 -0.97 2.72
N THR A 52 3.49 -0.74 2.04
CA THR A 52 4.66 -1.61 2.10
C THR A 52 5.51 -1.33 3.33
N HIS A 53 5.69 -0.06 3.68
CA HIS A 53 6.52 0.37 4.81
C HIS A 53 6.27 1.85 5.19
N GLY A 54 6.93 2.31 6.24
CA GLY A 54 6.60 3.59 6.89
C GLY A 54 7.38 4.80 6.40
N HIS A 55 8.06 4.79 5.23
CA HIS A 55 8.69 6.00 4.73
C HIS A 55 7.66 7.01 4.20
N GLU A 56 8.00 8.31 4.31
CA GLU A 56 7.09 9.40 3.97
C GLU A 56 6.66 9.38 2.50
N ASP A 57 7.57 8.98 1.61
CA ASP A 57 7.33 8.83 0.17
C ASP A 57 6.60 7.52 -0.23
N HIS A 58 6.09 6.79 0.77
CA HIS A 58 5.18 5.64 0.61
C HIS A 58 3.87 5.86 1.38
N VAL A 59 3.96 6.24 2.67
CA VAL A 59 2.77 6.58 3.48
C VAL A 59 1.99 7.74 2.85
N GLY A 60 2.71 8.77 2.41
CA GLY A 60 2.19 9.89 1.63
C GLY A 60 0.82 10.41 2.08
N ASP A 61 -0.12 10.40 1.17
CA ASP A 61 -1.49 10.92 1.36
C ASP A 61 -2.47 9.89 1.95
N THR A 62 -1.97 8.76 2.48
CA THR A 62 -2.79 7.65 2.99
C THR A 62 -3.88 8.13 3.94
N LEU A 63 -3.52 8.94 4.94
CA LEU A 63 -4.48 9.39 5.96
C LEU A 63 -5.63 10.20 5.35
N ALA A 64 -5.31 11.15 4.47
CA ALA A 64 -6.29 12.02 3.82
C ALA A 64 -7.20 11.24 2.86
N ILE A 65 -6.61 10.35 2.04
CA ILE A 65 -7.36 9.53 1.08
C ILE A 65 -8.24 8.52 1.82
N ALA A 66 -7.70 7.81 2.84
CA ALA A 66 -8.46 6.82 3.59
C ALA A 66 -9.68 7.43 4.30
N LYS A 67 -9.51 8.58 4.96
CA LYS A 67 -10.64 9.29 5.62
C LYS A 67 -11.70 9.72 4.61
N ARG A 68 -11.29 10.27 3.48
CA ARG A 68 -12.23 10.77 2.44
C ARG A 68 -12.99 9.64 1.74
N CYS A 69 -12.30 8.52 1.46
CA CYS A 69 -12.87 7.38 0.74
C CYS A 69 -13.52 6.34 1.66
N ASP A 70 -13.41 6.50 2.99
CA ASP A 70 -13.80 5.49 3.98
C ASP A 70 -13.12 4.13 3.72
N ALA A 71 -11.84 4.18 3.27
CA ALA A 71 -11.10 3.03 2.82
C ALA A 71 -10.47 2.24 3.97
N THR A 72 -10.38 0.92 3.81
CA THR A 72 -9.62 0.05 4.71
C THR A 72 -8.13 0.13 4.38
N VAL A 73 -7.27 0.30 5.38
CA VAL A 73 -5.82 0.39 5.22
C VAL A 73 -5.15 -0.87 5.78
N LEU A 74 -4.40 -1.58 4.92
CA LEU A 74 -3.52 -2.67 5.32
C LEU A 74 -2.07 -2.17 5.32
N GLY A 75 -1.30 -2.59 6.32
CA GLY A 75 0.13 -2.26 6.40
C GLY A 75 0.83 -2.93 7.57
N PRO A 76 2.13 -2.66 7.77
CA PRO A 76 2.86 -3.11 8.95
C PRO A 76 2.14 -2.74 10.25
N PHE A 77 2.24 -3.61 11.25
CA PHE A 77 1.48 -3.49 12.50
C PHE A 77 1.69 -2.12 13.18
N GLU A 78 2.95 -1.69 13.34
CA GLU A 78 3.29 -0.43 13.99
C GLU A 78 2.82 0.78 13.19
N LEU A 79 2.87 0.69 11.85
CA LEU A 79 2.37 1.73 10.96
C LEU A 79 0.85 1.88 11.06
N CYS A 80 0.12 0.76 11.09
CA CYS A 80 -1.33 0.77 11.31
C CYS A 80 -1.69 1.36 12.68
N ASN A 81 -0.93 1.05 13.73
CA ASN A 81 -1.16 1.64 15.06
C ASN A 81 -1.00 3.18 15.02
N MET A 82 0.05 3.67 14.39
CA MET A 82 0.26 5.12 14.20
C MET A 82 -0.90 5.76 13.45
N LEU A 83 -1.36 5.14 12.35
CA LEU A 83 -2.51 5.64 11.60
C LEU A 83 -3.82 5.59 12.41
N GLY A 84 -3.97 4.63 13.32
CA GLY A 84 -5.06 4.54 14.27
C GLY A 84 -5.05 5.69 15.29
N GLU A 85 -3.87 6.04 15.81
CA GLU A 85 -3.69 7.21 16.68
C GLU A 85 -4.06 8.53 15.95
N GLU A 86 -3.88 8.58 14.63
CA GLU A 86 -4.30 9.68 13.75
C GLU A 86 -5.79 9.63 13.35
N GLY A 87 -6.54 8.65 13.88
CA GLY A 87 -8.00 8.55 13.76
C GLY A 87 -8.52 7.74 12.58
N LEU A 88 -7.74 6.79 12.04
CA LEU A 88 -8.27 5.76 11.14
C LEU A 88 -8.84 4.59 11.94
N GLU A 89 -10.04 4.16 11.59
CA GLU A 89 -10.74 3.05 12.26
C GLU A 89 -10.67 1.74 11.49
N LYS A 90 -10.61 1.80 10.14
CA LYS A 90 -10.57 0.63 9.25
C LYS A 90 -9.14 0.22 8.95
N LEU A 91 -8.54 -0.57 9.83
CA LEU A 91 -7.15 -0.98 9.77
C LEU A 91 -7.03 -2.51 9.78
N GLU A 92 -6.18 -3.04 8.92
CA GLU A 92 -5.81 -4.44 8.81
C GLU A 92 -4.29 -4.59 9.02
N PRO A 93 -3.83 -4.57 10.27
CA PRO A 93 -2.41 -4.70 10.58
C PRO A 93 -1.91 -6.11 10.25
N ALA A 94 -0.76 -6.20 9.59
CA ALA A 94 -0.11 -7.45 9.26
C ALA A 94 1.41 -7.33 9.36
N ASN A 95 2.09 -8.47 9.23
CA ASN A 95 3.55 -8.56 9.20
C ASN A 95 4.00 -9.51 8.08
N PRO A 96 5.27 -9.45 7.63
CA PRO A 96 5.80 -10.40 6.67
C PRO A 96 5.52 -11.87 7.08
N GLY A 97 5.04 -12.66 6.12
CA GLY A 97 4.55 -14.02 6.33
C GLY A 97 3.05 -14.10 6.64
N GLY A 98 2.43 -13.00 7.06
CA GLY A 98 0.98 -12.91 7.28
C GLY A 98 0.22 -12.51 6.02
N GLY A 99 -1.09 -12.73 6.03
CA GLY A 99 -1.96 -12.30 4.94
C GLY A 99 -3.39 -12.13 5.41
N VAL A 100 -4.09 -11.18 4.78
CA VAL A 100 -5.45 -10.79 5.10
C VAL A 100 -6.37 -11.06 3.92
N ASP A 101 -7.50 -11.71 4.17
CA ASP A 101 -8.55 -11.91 3.18
C ASP A 101 -9.36 -10.62 3.03
N MET A 102 -9.54 -10.21 1.78
CA MET A 102 -10.20 -8.99 1.36
C MET A 102 -11.41 -9.32 0.48
N PRO A 103 -12.40 -8.42 0.34
CA PRO A 103 -13.56 -8.68 -0.54
C PRO A 103 -13.19 -9.00 -2.00
N PHE A 104 -12.04 -8.51 -2.48
CA PHE A 104 -11.53 -8.76 -3.83
C PHE A 104 -10.61 -9.99 -3.94
N GLY A 105 -10.21 -10.61 -2.82
CA GLY A 105 -9.29 -11.74 -2.77
C GLY A 105 -8.41 -11.77 -1.53
N ARG A 106 -7.08 -11.57 -1.66
CA ARG A 106 -6.16 -11.65 -0.53
C ARG A 106 -4.92 -10.78 -0.75
N ILE A 107 -4.41 -10.15 0.32
CA ILE A 107 -3.08 -9.54 0.35
C ILE A 107 -2.22 -10.33 1.32
N THR A 108 -1.05 -10.78 0.87
CA THR A 108 -0.04 -11.44 1.71
C THR A 108 1.21 -10.57 1.74
N MET A 109 1.75 -10.33 2.94
CA MET A 109 2.99 -9.58 3.12
C MET A 109 4.18 -10.53 3.02
N THR A 110 5.19 -10.13 2.26
CA THR A 110 6.46 -10.87 2.10
C THR A 110 7.60 -10.10 2.73
N ASN A 111 8.75 -10.75 2.92
CA ASN A 111 9.95 -10.06 3.37
C ASN A 111 10.37 -8.97 2.37
N ALA A 112 10.99 -7.91 2.91
CA ALA A 112 11.70 -6.89 2.17
C ALA A 112 12.93 -6.44 2.99
N PHE A 113 14.03 -6.15 2.31
CA PHE A 113 15.28 -5.71 2.95
C PHE A 113 15.42 -4.21 2.78
N HIS A 114 14.84 -3.47 3.70
CA HIS A 114 14.83 -2.02 3.71
C HIS A 114 14.62 -1.51 5.15
N SER A 115 14.63 -0.20 5.36
CA SER A 115 14.22 0.42 6.61
C SER A 115 12.74 0.81 6.58
N SER A 116 12.18 1.13 7.74
CA SER A 116 10.79 1.53 7.85
C SER A 116 10.65 2.49 9.05
N SER A 117 10.47 3.78 8.76
CA SER A 117 10.31 4.81 9.78
C SER A 117 9.47 5.97 9.27
N PHE A 118 8.74 6.62 10.18
CA PHE A 118 7.96 7.83 9.93
C PHE A 118 8.20 8.84 11.06
N GLY A 119 8.57 10.06 10.70
CA GLY A 119 8.89 11.08 11.72
C GLY A 119 9.98 10.63 12.70
N GLY A 120 10.96 9.82 12.26
CA GLY A 120 12.03 9.27 13.08
C GLY A 120 11.63 8.12 14.01
N LYS A 121 10.39 7.63 13.94
CA LYS A 121 9.92 6.46 14.70
C LYS A 121 9.90 5.21 13.83
N TYR A 122 10.20 4.07 14.41
CA TYR A 122 10.08 2.76 13.75
C TYR A 122 8.62 2.43 13.44
N MET A 123 8.35 1.96 12.22
CA MET A 123 7.00 1.70 11.71
C MET A 123 6.77 0.24 11.29
N GLY A 124 7.41 -0.68 11.96
CA GLY A 124 7.32 -2.11 11.65
C GLY A 124 8.32 -2.55 10.55
N MET A 125 8.32 -3.84 10.26
CA MET A 125 9.17 -4.40 9.21
C MET A 125 8.66 -3.96 7.84
N PRO A 126 9.56 -3.55 6.91
CA PRO A 126 9.17 -3.33 5.53
C PRO A 126 8.71 -4.65 4.88
N ALA A 127 7.81 -4.55 3.93
CA ALA A 127 7.23 -5.72 3.27
C ALA A 127 7.03 -5.50 1.77
N GLY A 128 7.12 -6.59 1.01
CA GLY A 128 6.47 -6.69 -0.28
C GLY A 128 5.02 -7.17 -0.13
N LEU A 129 4.21 -7.00 -1.16
CA LEU A 129 2.79 -7.34 -1.17
C LEU A 129 2.48 -8.29 -2.33
N VAL A 130 2.02 -9.50 -2.02
CA VAL A 130 1.41 -10.39 -3.01
C VAL A 130 -0.10 -10.19 -2.95
N ILE A 131 -0.64 -9.56 -3.98
CA ILE A 131 -2.05 -9.19 -4.06
C ILE A 131 -2.74 -10.12 -5.07
N ARG A 132 -3.65 -10.95 -4.57
CA ARG A 132 -4.55 -11.76 -5.39
C ARG A 132 -5.89 -11.05 -5.52
N MET A 133 -6.23 -10.67 -6.74
CA MET A 133 -7.49 -10.01 -7.09
C MET A 133 -8.18 -10.83 -8.18
N GLY A 134 -9.22 -11.57 -7.81
CA GLY A 134 -9.85 -12.57 -8.69
C GLY A 134 -8.85 -13.63 -9.12
N HIS A 135 -8.59 -13.73 -10.43
CA HIS A 135 -7.64 -14.69 -11.02
C HIS A 135 -6.26 -14.10 -11.27
N THR A 136 -6.04 -12.84 -10.93
CA THR A 136 -4.76 -12.14 -11.16
C THR A 136 -3.99 -12.08 -9.84
N THR A 137 -2.70 -12.42 -9.91
CA THR A 137 -1.75 -12.26 -8.81
C THR A 137 -0.71 -11.23 -9.22
N ILE A 138 -0.49 -10.23 -8.37
CA ILE A 138 0.47 -9.16 -8.57
C ILE A 138 1.44 -9.18 -7.38
N TYR A 139 2.73 -9.16 -7.66
CA TYR A 139 3.75 -8.96 -6.64
C TYR A 139 4.29 -7.54 -6.76
N ASN A 140 4.04 -6.73 -5.73
CA ASN A 140 4.70 -5.45 -5.51
C ASN A 140 5.82 -5.70 -4.48
N THR A 141 7.05 -5.47 -4.85
CA THR A 141 8.21 -5.76 -4.00
C THR A 141 8.34 -4.81 -2.81
N GLY A 142 7.66 -3.65 -2.86
CA GLY A 142 8.04 -2.52 -2.03
C GLY A 142 9.47 -2.10 -2.31
N ASP A 143 10.05 -1.34 -1.39
CA ASP A 143 11.46 -1.01 -1.41
C ASP A 143 12.25 -2.16 -0.77
N THR A 144 13.13 -2.78 -1.57
CA THR A 144 13.94 -3.90 -1.13
C THR A 144 15.21 -4.06 -1.94
N GLY A 145 16.28 -4.50 -1.28
CA GLY A 145 17.38 -5.15 -1.99
C GLY A 145 16.97 -6.52 -2.52
N ILE A 146 17.72 -7.05 -3.49
CA ILE A 146 17.50 -8.41 -3.99
C ILE A 146 17.81 -9.46 -2.92
N PHE A 147 17.00 -10.51 -2.84
CA PHE A 147 17.21 -11.64 -1.92
C PHE A 147 16.78 -12.97 -2.55
N GLY A 148 17.37 -14.07 -2.06
CA GLY A 148 17.20 -15.39 -2.68
C GLY A 148 15.77 -15.91 -2.67
N ASP A 149 15.02 -15.63 -1.60
CA ASP A 149 13.65 -16.14 -1.42
C ASP A 149 12.62 -15.49 -2.35
N MET A 150 12.99 -14.43 -3.10
CA MET A 150 12.13 -13.87 -4.16
C MET A 150 11.71 -14.91 -5.19
N ALA A 151 12.53 -15.98 -5.38
CA ALA A 151 12.20 -17.07 -6.29
C ALA A 151 11.08 -17.99 -5.76
N LEU A 152 10.68 -17.85 -4.50
CA LEU A 152 9.62 -18.63 -3.84
C LEU A 152 8.27 -17.90 -3.79
N ILE A 153 8.28 -16.60 -4.10
CA ILE A 153 7.11 -15.74 -4.14
C ILE A 153 6.39 -15.88 -5.48
#